data_980c4173551e1bae889c3eedc1c47f7c
#
_entry.id   980c4173551e1bae889c3eedc1c47f7c
#
_cell.length_a   1.000
_cell.length_b   1.000
_cell.length_c   1.000
_cell.angle_alpha   90.00
_cell.angle_beta   90.00
_cell.angle_gamma   90.00
#
_symmetry.space_group_name_H-M   'P 1'
#
loop_
_entity.id
_entity.type
_entity.pdbx_description
1 polymer ?
#
loop_
_entity_poly.entity_id
_entity_poly.type
_entity_poly.pdbx_seq_one_letter_code
_entity_poly.pdbx_strand_id
1 'polypeptide(L)'
;MKNILMIGTGGTIASGQTADGLAPELDPSRLLQDTPRVAQLCRVDCLQLYSLDSTNIRPDHWLGLARAIRQHYDRYDGFVISHGTDTMAYTAAALSYLIQDCPKPIVLTGAQKPIWFDGTDSKRNLIDAFLYACRGCGGVQIVFNGRVILGTRARKTFSKSFQAFSSVNYPELAMIQDERLLQYITTDSCPAPRFYDDLDGSVGLLKLIPGTRRELLAFMADRYDGLVIEGFGVGGLPEYDGFYDVVRQAAEVGKLIVMTTQVPNEGSDLTVYHVGGHLKHTLRVLEAYDMTTEAAVCKLMWILGQTRDFAQAEKLFYAPVSRDILRFSGE
;
A
#
# COMPACT_ATOMS: atom_id res chain seq x y z
N MET A 1 -6.67 29.67 1.64
CA MET A 1 -6.72 28.61 0.61
C MET A 1 -5.55 27.70 0.91
N LYS A 2 -5.73 26.38 0.92
CA LYS A 2 -4.68 25.39 1.20
C LYS A 2 -3.63 25.38 0.07
N ASN A 3 -2.37 25.11 0.41
CA ASN A 3 -1.29 24.90 -0.54
C ASN A 3 -1.02 23.40 -0.65
N ILE A 4 -1.19 22.82 -1.83
CA ILE A 4 -1.03 21.37 -2.08
C ILE A 4 0.12 21.17 -3.07
N LEU A 5 1.01 20.21 -2.78
CA LEU A 5 2.01 19.76 -3.74
C LEU A 5 1.47 18.56 -4.52
N MET A 6 1.40 18.71 -5.84
CA MET A 6 1.13 17.58 -6.74
C MET A 6 2.44 16.94 -7.17
N ILE A 7 2.61 15.65 -6.87
CA ILE A 7 3.79 14.86 -7.25
C ILE A 7 3.39 13.88 -8.35
N GLY A 8 4.01 14.03 -9.52
CA GLY A 8 3.83 13.12 -10.67
C GLY A 8 4.78 11.94 -10.59
N THR A 9 4.25 10.72 -10.74
CA THR A 9 5.04 9.50 -10.87
C THR A 9 4.81 8.78 -12.20
N GLY A 10 3.90 9.27 -13.05
CA GLY A 10 3.50 8.66 -14.31
C GLY A 10 2.14 7.98 -14.22
N GLY A 11 2.04 6.78 -14.80
CA GLY A 11 0.82 5.98 -14.86
C GLY A 11 -0.14 6.39 -15.98
N THR A 12 -1.21 5.63 -16.15
CA THR A 12 -2.22 5.79 -17.22
C THR A 12 -2.83 7.19 -17.26
N ILE A 13 -3.04 7.81 -16.11
CA ILE A 13 -3.61 9.17 -16.02
C ILE A 13 -2.76 10.20 -16.79
N ALA A 14 -1.44 10.02 -16.79
CA ALA A 14 -0.46 10.88 -17.45
C ALA A 14 -0.01 10.33 -18.81
N SER A 15 -0.66 9.29 -19.34
CA SER A 15 -0.22 8.67 -20.60
C SER A 15 -0.68 9.45 -21.81
N GLY A 16 0.28 9.69 -22.74
CA GLY A 16 0.06 10.09 -24.10
C GLY A 16 -0.04 8.89 -25.05
N GLN A 17 -0.49 9.11 -26.28
CA GLN A 17 -0.50 8.10 -27.34
C GLN A 17 0.84 8.11 -28.07
N THR A 18 1.57 7.02 -28.02
CA THR A 18 2.82 6.83 -28.76
C THR A 18 2.66 5.80 -29.86
N ALA A 19 3.67 5.66 -30.72
CA ALA A 19 3.66 4.66 -31.81
C ALA A 19 3.53 3.21 -31.27
N ASP A 20 4.05 2.95 -30.07
CA ASP A 20 4.10 1.63 -29.44
C ASP A 20 3.00 1.42 -28.37
N GLY A 21 2.05 2.38 -28.24
CA GLY A 21 0.96 2.32 -27.27
C GLY A 21 0.91 3.53 -26.33
N LEU A 22 0.38 3.34 -25.12
CA LEU A 22 0.29 4.40 -24.11
C LEU A 22 1.58 4.47 -23.29
N ALA A 23 2.18 5.67 -23.17
CA ALA A 23 3.34 5.92 -22.30
C ALA A 23 3.12 7.15 -21.43
N PRO A 24 3.62 7.18 -20.16
CA PRO A 24 3.46 8.33 -19.28
C PRO A 24 4.36 9.48 -19.75
N GLU A 25 3.76 10.45 -20.46
CA GLU A 25 4.44 11.61 -21.05
C GLU A 25 3.99 12.95 -20.46
N LEU A 26 2.80 12.99 -19.84
CA LEU A 26 2.24 14.22 -19.34
C LEU A 26 2.76 14.52 -17.93
N ASP A 27 3.25 15.74 -17.75
CA ASP A 27 3.61 16.24 -16.42
C ASP A 27 2.36 16.66 -15.61
N PRO A 28 2.48 16.84 -14.28
CA PRO A 28 1.36 17.24 -13.44
C PRO A 28 0.72 18.57 -13.83
N SER A 29 1.47 19.53 -14.37
CA SER A 29 0.94 20.84 -14.74
C SER A 29 -0.03 20.72 -15.94
N ARG A 30 0.27 19.79 -16.84
CA ARG A 30 -0.65 19.48 -17.93
C ARG A 30 -1.96 18.85 -17.44
N LEU A 31 -1.87 17.92 -16.48
CA LEU A 31 -3.05 17.31 -15.86
C LEU A 31 -3.96 18.37 -15.20
N LEU A 32 -3.37 19.40 -14.59
CA LEU A 32 -4.11 20.52 -13.98
C LEU A 32 -4.77 21.42 -15.03
N GLN A 33 -4.16 21.64 -16.20
CA GLN A 33 -4.79 22.38 -17.29
C GLN A 33 -6.09 21.71 -17.75
N ASP A 34 -6.12 20.38 -17.78
CA ASP A 34 -7.29 19.60 -18.15
C ASP A 34 -8.33 19.47 -17.02
N THR A 35 -7.98 19.94 -15.80
CA THR A 35 -8.85 19.97 -14.61
C THR A 35 -8.91 21.35 -13.93
N PRO A 36 -9.40 22.40 -14.62
CA PRO A 36 -9.37 23.78 -14.10
C PRO A 36 -10.15 23.97 -12.80
N ARG A 37 -11.05 23.04 -12.47
CA ARG A 37 -11.80 23.03 -11.20
C ARG A 37 -10.89 22.98 -9.98
N VAL A 38 -9.72 22.33 -10.07
CA VAL A 38 -8.76 22.21 -8.97
C VAL A 38 -8.28 23.58 -8.49
N ALA A 39 -8.07 24.54 -9.39
CA ALA A 39 -7.65 25.90 -9.04
C ALA A 39 -8.67 26.66 -8.17
N GLN A 40 -9.93 26.23 -8.14
CA GLN A 40 -10.95 26.78 -7.25
C GLN A 40 -10.93 26.14 -5.85
N LEU A 41 -10.28 24.99 -5.68
CA LEU A 41 -10.18 24.27 -4.41
C LEU A 41 -8.94 24.70 -3.62
N CYS A 42 -7.79 24.82 -4.27
CA CYS A 42 -6.50 25.06 -3.60
C CYS A 42 -5.48 25.72 -4.55
N ARG A 43 -4.36 26.18 -3.97
CA ARG A 43 -3.16 26.50 -4.72
C ARG A 43 -2.34 25.23 -4.91
N VAL A 44 -1.84 25.00 -6.11
CA VAL A 44 -1.08 23.79 -6.43
C VAL A 44 0.25 24.13 -7.04
N ASP A 45 1.32 23.60 -6.45
CA ASP A 45 2.62 23.51 -7.08
C ASP A 45 2.83 22.07 -7.58
N CYS A 46 3.61 21.90 -8.64
CA CYS A 46 3.85 20.62 -9.29
C CYS A 46 5.30 20.19 -9.17
N LEU A 47 5.50 18.91 -8.91
CA LEU A 47 6.79 18.24 -8.92
C LEU A 47 6.68 16.96 -9.77
N GLN A 48 7.40 16.90 -10.90
CA GLN A 48 7.58 15.62 -11.63
C GLN A 48 8.73 14.87 -10.98
N LEU A 49 8.41 13.79 -10.27
CA LEU A 49 9.43 12.96 -9.60
C LEU A 49 9.84 11.77 -10.47
N TYR A 50 8.86 11.10 -11.08
CA TYR A 50 9.06 9.96 -11.97
C TYR A 50 8.09 10.02 -13.15
N SER A 51 8.44 9.36 -14.27
CA SER A 51 7.57 9.13 -15.43
C SER A 51 7.58 7.63 -15.74
N LEU A 52 6.91 6.84 -14.90
CA LEU A 52 6.97 5.38 -14.95
C LEU A 52 5.57 4.78 -15.16
N ASP A 53 5.53 3.68 -15.90
CA ASP A 53 4.46 2.72 -15.69
C ASP A 53 4.60 2.12 -14.29
N SER A 54 3.48 2.00 -13.56
CA SER A 54 3.52 1.53 -12.16
C SER A 54 4.06 0.11 -12.00
N THR A 55 4.02 -0.71 -13.03
CA THR A 55 4.65 -2.04 -13.04
C THR A 55 6.17 -1.98 -12.85
N ASN A 56 6.78 -0.82 -13.10
CA ASN A 56 8.21 -0.57 -12.92
C ASN A 56 8.56 0.13 -11.59
N ILE A 57 7.57 0.38 -10.74
CA ILE A 57 7.81 0.94 -9.41
C ILE A 57 8.50 -0.11 -8.53
N ARG A 58 9.52 0.33 -7.80
CA ARG A 58 10.35 -0.49 -6.91
C ARG A 58 10.50 0.20 -5.55
N PRO A 59 11.00 -0.50 -4.51
CA PRO A 59 11.22 0.06 -3.19
C PRO A 59 11.99 1.39 -3.16
N ASP A 60 13.01 1.55 -4.01
CA ASP A 60 13.77 2.80 -4.12
C ASP A 60 12.89 4.00 -4.52
N HIS A 61 11.86 3.78 -5.33
CA HIS A 61 10.93 4.83 -5.72
C HIS A 61 10.02 5.24 -4.56
N TRP A 62 9.64 4.32 -3.67
CA TRP A 62 8.89 4.65 -2.45
C TRP A 62 9.72 5.50 -1.49
N LEU A 63 11.00 5.14 -1.31
CA LEU A 63 11.95 5.96 -0.54
C LEU A 63 12.12 7.36 -1.15
N GLY A 64 12.23 7.44 -2.48
CA GLY A 64 12.30 8.72 -3.19
C GLY A 64 11.04 9.58 -2.97
N LEU A 65 9.84 8.98 -3.02
CA LEU A 65 8.58 9.66 -2.73
C LEU A 65 8.53 10.16 -1.28
N ALA A 66 8.89 9.32 -0.31
CA ALA A 66 8.91 9.70 1.11
C ALA A 66 9.88 10.85 1.37
N ARG A 67 11.08 10.83 0.76
CA ARG A 67 12.06 11.92 0.83
C ARG A 67 11.55 13.20 0.19
N ALA A 68 10.90 13.13 -0.98
CA ALA A 68 10.32 14.29 -1.63
C ALA A 68 9.23 14.93 -0.74
N ILE A 69 8.34 14.13 -0.14
CA ILE A 69 7.32 14.61 0.79
C ILE A 69 7.99 15.28 2.00
N ARG A 70 9.00 14.65 2.61
CA ARG A 70 9.74 15.20 3.77
C ARG A 70 10.41 16.53 3.45
N GLN A 71 11.06 16.66 2.29
CA GLN A 71 11.73 17.89 1.84
C GLN A 71 10.77 19.06 1.66
N HIS A 72 9.53 18.77 1.30
CA HIS A 72 8.50 19.76 1.03
C HIS A 72 7.47 19.89 2.16
N TYR A 73 7.63 19.12 3.24
CA TYR A 73 6.59 18.93 4.26
C TYR A 73 6.09 20.26 4.86
N ASP A 74 7.00 21.15 5.27
CA ASP A 74 6.63 22.37 5.98
C ASP A 74 5.98 23.44 5.07
N ARG A 75 6.17 23.33 3.75
CA ARG A 75 5.68 24.30 2.77
C ARG A 75 4.25 24.06 2.32
N TYR A 76 3.74 22.83 2.45
CA TYR A 76 2.44 22.44 1.93
C TYR A 76 1.52 21.90 3.03
N ASP A 77 0.22 22.08 2.84
CA ASP A 77 -0.83 21.60 3.75
C ASP A 77 -1.22 20.14 3.49
N GLY A 78 -0.84 19.59 2.34
CA GLY A 78 -1.10 18.22 1.91
C GLY A 78 -0.44 17.91 0.58
N PHE A 79 -0.54 16.64 0.17
CA PHE A 79 0.12 16.10 -1.01
C PHE A 79 -0.87 15.29 -1.84
N VAL A 80 -0.80 15.44 -3.17
CA VAL A 80 -1.53 14.61 -4.12
C VAL A 80 -0.50 13.95 -5.05
N ILE A 81 -0.55 12.61 -5.14
CA ILE A 81 0.38 11.82 -5.95
C ILE A 81 -0.41 11.20 -7.10
N SER A 82 -0.08 11.57 -8.34
CA SER A 82 -0.59 10.86 -9.52
C SER A 82 0.24 9.61 -9.78
N HIS A 83 -0.42 8.45 -9.84
CA HIS A 83 0.24 7.14 -9.87
C HIS A 83 -0.50 6.17 -10.81
N GLY A 84 0.21 5.22 -11.39
CA GLY A 84 -0.41 4.12 -12.11
C GLY A 84 -1.14 3.16 -11.17
N THR A 85 -2.25 2.58 -11.63
CA THR A 85 -3.18 1.84 -10.75
C THR A 85 -2.66 0.46 -10.30
N ASP A 86 -1.73 -0.17 -11.04
CA ASP A 86 -1.36 -1.58 -10.81
C ASP A 86 -0.62 -1.81 -9.49
N THR A 87 0.26 -0.90 -9.12
CA THR A 87 1.01 -0.98 -7.85
C THR A 87 0.69 0.14 -6.86
N MET A 88 -0.38 0.91 -7.10
CA MET A 88 -0.78 2.01 -6.23
C MET A 88 -1.03 1.57 -4.78
N ALA A 89 -1.64 0.39 -4.58
CA ALA A 89 -1.89 -0.15 -3.25
C ALA A 89 -0.59 -0.46 -2.49
N TYR A 90 0.42 -1.01 -3.17
CA TYR A 90 1.76 -1.20 -2.59
C TYR A 90 2.42 0.13 -2.23
N THR A 91 2.38 1.10 -3.14
CA THR A 91 2.96 2.44 -2.88
C THR A 91 2.26 3.13 -1.71
N ALA A 92 0.93 3.05 -1.62
CA ALA A 92 0.17 3.61 -0.50
C ALA A 92 0.50 2.92 0.83
N ALA A 93 0.61 1.60 0.85
CA ALA A 93 1.04 0.85 2.03
C ALA A 93 2.47 1.21 2.44
N ALA A 94 3.43 1.22 1.49
CA ALA A 94 4.82 1.57 1.77
C ALA A 94 4.96 2.98 2.34
N LEU A 95 4.28 3.98 1.74
CA LEU A 95 4.29 5.34 2.27
C LEU A 95 3.66 5.44 3.65
N SER A 96 2.65 4.60 3.97
CA SER A 96 2.06 4.55 5.31
C SER A 96 3.07 4.08 6.37
N TYR A 97 3.99 3.18 6.03
CA TYR A 97 5.06 2.74 6.92
C TYR A 97 6.24 3.71 6.96
N LEU A 98 6.56 4.34 5.84
CA LEU A 98 7.66 5.31 5.76
C LEU A 98 7.31 6.68 6.37
N ILE A 99 6.02 7.04 6.43
CA ILE A 99 5.54 8.34 6.93
C ILE A 99 4.39 8.08 7.91
N GLN A 100 4.74 7.78 9.16
CA GLN A 100 3.77 7.45 10.19
C GLN A 100 3.27 8.70 10.92
N ASP A 101 2.08 8.61 11.50
CA ASP A 101 1.46 9.65 12.33
C ASP A 101 1.34 11.02 11.65
N CYS A 102 1.24 11.03 10.32
CA CYS A 102 1.21 12.25 9.53
C CYS A 102 -0.12 13.00 9.68
N PRO A 103 -0.13 14.24 10.21
CA PRO A 103 -1.35 15.04 10.32
C PRO A 103 -1.81 15.64 8.99
N LYS A 104 -0.95 15.64 7.96
CA LYS A 104 -1.29 16.14 6.62
C LYS A 104 -1.76 15.00 5.72
N PRO A 105 -2.79 15.23 4.88
CA PRO A 105 -3.21 14.22 3.91
C PRO A 105 -2.13 13.99 2.84
N ILE A 106 -1.87 12.72 2.56
CA ILE A 106 -1.03 12.24 1.46
C ILE A 106 -1.92 11.34 0.61
N VAL A 107 -2.40 11.88 -0.49
CA VAL A 107 -3.46 11.28 -1.32
C VAL A 107 -2.86 10.71 -2.60
N LEU A 108 -2.98 9.39 -2.80
CA LEU A 108 -2.68 8.78 -4.09
C LEU A 108 -3.94 8.70 -4.94
N THR A 109 -3.79 9.00 -6.22
CA THR A 109 -4.85 8.83 -7.20
C THR A 109 -4.27 8.50 -8.57
N GLY A 110 -5.13 8.12 -9.49
CA GLY A 110 -4.77 7.74 -10.85
C GLY A 110 -6.01 7.56 -11.70
N ALA A 111 -5.89 6.83 -12.79
CA ALA A 111 -7.03 6.55 -13.65
C ALA A 111 -6.90 5.23 -14.39
N GLN A 112 -8.04 4.65 -14.76
CA GLN A 112 -8.10 3.50 -15.68
C GLN A 112 -7.97 3.93 -17.14
N LYS A 113 -8.31 5.21 -17.46
CA LYS A 113 -8.19 5.79 -18.80
C LYS A 113 -7.38 7.09 -18.76
N PRO A 114 -6.58 7.38 -19.82
CA PRO A 114 -5.85 8.64 -19.92
C PRO A 114 -6.77 9.87 -19.84
N ILE A 115 -6.23 11.01 -19.41
CA ILE A 115 -7.01 12.22 -19.15
C ILE A 115 -7.67 12.81 -20.40
N TRP A 116 -7.06 12.61 -21.57
CA TRP A 116 -7.57 13.09 -22.86
C TRP A 116 -8.64 12.17 -23.48
N PHE A 117 -8.90 11.01 -22.90
CA PHE A 117 -9.85 10.04 -23.44
C PHE A 117 -11.30 10.45 -23.12
N ASP A 118 -12.20 10.30 -24.08
CA ASP A 118 -13.63 10.53 -23.84
C ASP A 118 -14.18 9.52 -22.82
N GLY A 119 -14.93 10.04 -21.82
CA GLY A 119 -15.45 9.23 -20.73
C GLY A 119 -14.38 8.70 -19.79
N THR A 120 -13.29 9.46 -19.62
CA THR A 120 -12.23 9.16 -18.66
C THR A 120 -12.69 9.34 -17.21
N ASP A 121 -12.15 8.53 -16.31
CA ASP A 121 -12.26 8.68 -14.86
C ASP A 121 -11.22 9.67 -14.27
N SER A 122 -10.22 10.06 -15.07
CA SER A 122 -9.08 10.88 -14.63
C SER A 122 -9.46 12.20 -13.98
N LYS A 123 -10.34 12.96 -14.66
CA LYS A 123 -10.72 14.32 -14.22
C LYS A 123 -11.42 14.29 -12.87
N ARG A 124 -12.35 13.35 -12.71
CA ARG A 124 -13.06 13.17 -11.45
C ARG A 124 -12.12 12.72 -10.33
N ASN A 125 -11.31 11.71 -10.59
CA ASN A 125 -10.36 11.21 -9.59
C ASN A 125 -9.39 12.29 -9.11
N LEU A 126 -8.90 13.17 -10.01
CA LEU A 126 -8.06 14.30 -9.63
C LEU A 126 -8.82 15.31 -8.78
N ILE A 127 -10.02 15.75 -9.18
CA ILE A 127 -10.81 16.71 -8.42
C ILE A 127 -11.12 16.15 -7.01
N ASP A 128 -11.52 14.90 -6.92
CA ASP A 128 -11.84 14.22 -5.66
C ASP A 128 -10.59 14.11 -4.76
N ALA A 129 -9.41 13.79 -5.34
CA ALA A 129 -8.14 13.72 -4.61
C ALA A 129 -7.74 15.09 -4.03
N PHE A 130 -7.85 16.17 -4.80
CA PHE A 130 -7.57 17.52 -4.31
C PHE A 130 -8.60 17.99 -3.28
N LEU A 131 -9.87 17.66 -3.48
CA LEU A 131 -10.92 17.96 -2.50
C LEU A 131 -10.60 17.30 -1.15
N TYR A 132 -10.21 16.02 -1.17
CA TYR A 132 -9.83 15.29 0.04
C TYR A 132 -8.53 15.84 0.65
N ALA A 133 -7.53 16.14 -0.15
CA ALA A 133 -6.28 16.75 0.34
C ALA A 133 -6.50 18.10 1.04
N CYS A 134 -7.57 18.82 0.67
CA CYS A 134 -7.93 20.10 1.30
C CYS A 134 -8.78 19.96 2.57
N ARG A 135 -9.60 18.92 2.67
CA ARG A 135 -10.67 18.82 3.68
C ARG A 135 -10.66 17.52 4.48
N GLY A 136 -9.90 16.53 4.04
CA GLY A 136 -9.82 15.21 4.66
C GLY A 136 -8.89 15.13 5.86
N CYS A 137 -8.72 13.91 6.34
CA CYS A 137 -7.84 13.58 7.46
C CYS A 137 -6.40 13.36 7.01
N GLY A 138 -5.46 13.49 7.95
CA GLY A 138 -4.05 13.16 7.74
C GLY A 138 -3.80 11.66 7.47
N GLY A 139 -2.56 11.33 7.13
CA GLY A 139 -2.11 9.99 6.77
C GLY A 139 -2.11 9.75 5.26
N VAL A 140 -1.91 8.49 4.86
CA VAL A 140 -1.84 8.07 3.46
C VAL A 140 -3.14 7.39 3.05
N GLN A 141 -3.76 7.89 1.97
CA GLN A 141 -5.01 7.37 1.45
C GLN A 141 -4.97 7.22 -0.08
N ILE A 142 -5.77 6.30 -0.59
CA ILE A 142 -6.13 6.25 -2.01
C ILE A 142 -7.50 6.90 -2.16
N VAL A 143 -7.60 7.88 -3.06
CA VAL A 143 -8.88 8.46 -3.50
C VAL A 143 -9.12 8.04 -4.94
N PHE A 144 -10.16 7.24 -5.14
CA PHE A 144 -10.47 6.67 -6.44
C PHE A 144 -11.97 6.42 -6.58
N ASN A 145 -12.56 6.86 -7.70
CA ASN A 145 -14.00 6.72 -7.98
C ASN A 145 -14.90 7.20 -6.83
N GLY A 146 -14.57 8.34 -6.23
CA GLY A 146 -15.32 8.94 -5.12
C GLY A 146 -15.14 8.27 -3.76
N ARG A 147 -14.30 7.25 -3.65
CA ARG A 147 -14.04 6.51 -2.41
C ARG A 147 -12.70 6.89 -1.83
N VAL A 148 -12.64 6.97 -0.51
CA VAL A 148 -11.41 7.25 0.25
C VAL A 148 -11.06 6.02 1.08
N ILE A 149 -9.92 5.43 0.77
CA ILE A 149 -9.46 4.17 1.34
C ILE A 149 -8.13 4.39 2.03
N LEU A 150 -7.94 3.84 3.24
CA LEU A 150 -6.64 3.81 3.91
C LEU A 150 -5.58 3.13 3.04
N GLY A 151 -4.37 3.70 2.97
CA GLY A 151 -3.29 3.15 2.17
C GLY A 151 -2.91 1.72 2.54
N THR A 152 -3.03 1.35 3.80
CA THR A 152 -2.75 0.00 4.32
C THR A 152 -3.90 -1.00 4.09
N ARG A 153 -5.09 -0.52 3.71
CA ARG A 153 -6.30 -1.32 3.52
C ARG A 153 -6.74 -1.43 2.06
N ALA A 154 -6.05 -0.71 1.18
CA ALA A 154 -6.38 -0.67 -0.23
C ALA A 154 -5.88 -1.92 -0.97
N ARG A 155 -6.73 -2.45 -1.84
CA ARG A 155 -6.39 -3.51 -2.79
C ARG A 155 -7.00 -3.21 -4.15
N LYS A 156 -6.25 -3.42 -5.25
CA LYS A 156 -6.81 -3.36 -6.61
C LYS A 156 -7.57 -4.65 -6.88
N THR A 157 -8.91 -4.57 -6.83
CA THR A 157 -9.80 -5.73 -6.97
C THR A 157 -10.40 -5.88 -8.36
N PHE A 158 -10.35 -4.82 -9.18
CA PHE A 158 -10.83 -4.84 -10.55
C PHE A 158 -9.79 -4.29 -11.52
N SER A 159 -9.53 -5.04 -12.59
CA SER A 159 -8.51 -4.67 -13.58
C SER A 159 -8.99 -3.62 -14.61
N LYS A 160 -10.29 -3.51 -14.86
CA LYS A 160 -10.86 -2.66 -15.93
C LYS A 160 -11.90 -1.64 -15.44
N SER A 161 -12.61 -1.97 -14.36
CA SER A 161 -13.68 -1.11 -13.80
C SER A 161 -13.08 0.19 -13.25
N PHE A 162 -13.84 1.28 -13.36
CA PHE A 162 -13.51 2.55 -12.68
C PHE A 162 -13.53 2.39 -11.16
N GLN A 163 -14.28 1.44 -10.62
CA GLN A 163 -14.19 1.03 -9.22
C GLN A 163 -13.03 0.06 -9.02
N ALA A 164 -11.79 0.50 -9.32
CA ALA A 164 -10.63 -0.38 -9.35
C ALA A 164 -10.18 -0.89 -7.97
N PHE A 165 -10.42 -0.12 -6.92
CA PHE A 165 -9.94 -0.40 -5.56
C PHE A 165 -11.07 -0.70 -4.58
N SER A 166 -10.77 -1.57 -3.62
CA SER A 166 -11.64 -1.87 -2.47
C SER A 166 -10.86 -1.67 -1.17
N SER A 167 -11.58 -1.28 -0.11
CA SER A 167 -11.07 -1.34 1.26
C SER A 167 -11.27 -2.76 1.78
N VAL A 168 -10.22 -3.41 2.25
CA VAL A 168 -10.24 -4.81 2.70
C VAL A 168 -10.18 -4.85 4.22
N ASN A 169 -11.11 -5.57 4.83
CA ASN A 169 -11.23 -5.77 6.28
C ASN A 169 -11.30 -4.48 7.11
N TYR A 170 -11.59 -3.35 6.46
CA TYR A 170 -11.76 -2.05 7.11
C TYR A 170 -12.72 -1.17 6.29
N PRO A 171 -13.57 -0.34 6.94
CA PRO A 171 -14.46 0.56 6.21
C PRO A 171 -13.70 1.61 5.39
N GLU A 172 -14.33 2.14 4.35
CA GLU A 172 -13.87 3.34 3.68
C GLU A 172 -13.91 4.52 4.67
N LEU A 173 -12.92 5.43 4.58
CA LEU A 173 -12.87 6.59 5.47
C LEU A 173 -13.91 7.63 5.13
N ALA A 174 -14.21 7.77 3.87
CA ALA A 174 -15.13 8.78 3.35
C ALA A 174 -15.62 8.42 1.95
N MET A 175 -16.70 9.10 1.55
CA MET A 175 -17.19 9.13 0.18
C MET A 175 -17.20 10.57 -0.33
N ILE A 176 -16.89 10.76 -1.60
CA ILE A 176 -17.02 12.03 -2.30
C ILE A 176 -18.10 11.89 -3.37
N GLN A 177 -19.14 12.66 -3.22
CA GLN A 177 -20.27 12.70 -4.18
C GLN A 177 -20.62 14.15 -4.46
N ASP A 178 -20.71 14.50 -5.76
CA ASP A 178 -21.04 15.85 -6.21
C ASP A 178 -20.17 16.93 -5.54
N GLU A 179 -18.84 16.68 -5.45
CA GLU A 179 -17.83 17.53 -4.80
C GLU A 179 -18.11 17.78 -3.29
N ARG A 180 -18.90 16.93 -2.67
CA ARG A 180 -19.15 16.95 -1.23
C ARG A 180 -18.47 15.77 -0.56
N LEU A 181 -17.66 16.06 0.45
CA LEU A 181 -17.01 15.05 1.28
C LEU A 181 -17.94 14.60 2.39
N LEU A 182 -18.29 13.32 2.39
CA LEU A 182 -18.99 12.62 3.47
C LEU A 182 -17.96 11.83 4.26
N GLN A 183 -17.49 12.39 5.36
CA GLN A 183 -16.49 11.74 6.22
C GLN A 183 -17.18 10.77 7.18
N TYR A 184 -16.80 9.49 7.14
CA TYR A 184 -17.32 8.43 8.03
C TYR A 184 -16.41 8.21 9.23
N ILE A 185 -15.11 8.19 9.00
CA ILE A 185 -14.08 7.91 10.00
C ILE A 185 -13.04 9.01 9.94
N THR A 186 -12.72 9.61 11.09
CA THR A 186 -11.59 10.52 11.24
C THR A 186 -10.38 9.76 11.73
N THR A 187 -9.20 10.13 11.24
CA THR A 187 -7.93 9.64 11.80
C THR A 187 -7.54 10.48 12.99
N ASP A 188 -6.90 9.87 13.98
CA ASP A 188 -6.37 10.59 15.13
C ASP A 188 -5.31 11.59 14.65
N SER A 189 -5.34 12.82 15.20
CA SER A 189 -4.32 13.80 14.86
C SER A 189 -3.09 13.59 15.73
N CYS A 190 -1.97 13.34 15.10
CA CYS A 190 -0.67 13.36 15.75
C CYS A 190 -0.01 14.71 15.53
N PRO A 191 0.77 15.23 16.50
CA PRO A 191 1.35 16.58 16.40
C PRO A 191 2.47 16.67 15.34
N ALA A 192 3.16 15.57 15.06
CA ALA A 192 4.26 15.53 14.09
C ALA A 192 4.40 14.15 13.44
N PRO A 193 4.76 14.10 12.16
CA PRO A 193 5.01 12.83 11.47
C PRO A 193 6.34 12.22 11.90
N ARG A 194 6.42 10.89 11.81
CA ARG A 194 7.67 10.15 11.88
C ARG A 194 8.05 9.69 10.48
N PHE A 195 9.22 10.12 10.01
CA PHE A 195 9.77 9.72 8.72
C PHE A 195 10.83 8.63 8.93
N TYR A 196 10.73 7.58 8.12
CA TYR A 196 11.72 6.52 8.03
C TYR A 196 12.43 6.62 6.68
N ASP A 197 13.75 6.47 6.71
CA ASP A 197 14.61 6.64 5.53
C ASP A 197 15.07 5.31 4.93
N ASP A 198 14.66 4.20 5.53
CA ASP A 198 15.13 2.87 5.15
C ASP A 198 14.00 1.83 5.07
N LEU A 199 14.11 0.98 4.08
CA LEU A 199 13.38 -0.27 3.92
C LEU A 199 14.22 -1.24 3.11
N ASP A 200 14.06 -2.54 3.36
CA ASP A 200 14.80 -3.57 2.65
C ASP A 200 13.88 -4.35 1.72
N GLY A 201 14.17 -4.30 0.42
CA GLY A 201 13.40 -5.00 -0.61
C GLY A 201 13.63 -6.52 -0.67
N SER A 202 14.46 -7.08 0.23
CA SER A 202 14.76 -8.54 0.28
C SER A 202 13.58 -9.33 0.87
N VAL A 203 12.38 -9.15 0.29
CA VAL A 203 11.14 -9.83 0.69
C VAL A 203 10.55 -10.58 -0.51
N GLY A 204 10.31 -11.88 -0.33
CA GLY A 204 9.63 -12.73 -1.30
C GLY A 204 8.19 -13.02 -0.90
N LEU A 205 7.28 -13.06 -1.88
CA LEU A 205 5.89 -13.47 -1.70
C LEU A 205 5.67 -14.83 -2.36
N LEU A 206 5.28 -15.83 -1.58
CA LEU A 206 4.91 -17.17 -2.06
C LEU A 206 3.42 -17.39 -1.91
N LYS A 207 2.72 -17.46 -3.03
CA LYS A 207 1.33 -17.92 -3.07
C LYS A 207 1.32 -19.43 -3.27
N LEU A 208 0.80 -20.17 -2.30
CA LEU A 208 0.69 -21.61 -2.39
C LEU A 208 -0.39 -22.03 -3.41
N ILE A 209 -0.12 -23.07 -4.16
CA ILE A 209 -1.10 -23.79 -4.97
C ILE A 209 -1.11 -25.27 -4.55
N PRO A 210 -2.18 -26.04 -4.81
CA PRO A 210 -2.15 -27.49 -4.60
C PRO A 210 -0.98 -28.12 -5.37
N GLY A 211 -0.12 -28.86 -4.64
CA GLY A 211 1.09 -29.46 -5.22
C GLY A 211 2.30 -28.52 -5.28
N THR A 212 2.27 -27.34 -4.64
CA THR A 212 3.49 -26.52 -4.48
C THR A 212 4.59 -27.37 -3.83
N ARG A 213 5.76 -27.38 -4.44
CA ARG A 213 6.90 -28.16 -3.96
C ARG A 213 7.73 -27.38 -2.96
N ARG A 214 8.23 -28.06 -1.93
CA ARG A 214 9.06 -27.45 -0.87
C ARG A 214 10.34 -26.80 -1.40
N GLU A 215 10.89 -27.27 -2.52
CA GLU A 215 12.09 -26.72 -3.13
C GLU A 215 11.90 -25.26 -3.56
N LEU A 216 10.67 -24.88 -3.95
CA LEU A 216 10.38 -23.47 -4.24
C LEU A 216 10.49 -22.60 -2.98
N LEU A 217 9.93 -23.05 -1.86
CA LEU A 217 10.04 -22.37 -0.59
C LEU A 217 11.48 -22.31 -0.11
N ALA A 218 12.23 -23.42 -0.20
CA ALA A 218 13.63 -23.48 0.16
C ALA A 218 14.50 -22.54 -0.68
N PHE A 219 14.26 -22.49 -2.00
CA PHE A 219 14.94 -21.54 -2.89
C PHE A 219 14.66 -20.09 -2.51
N MET A 220 13.42 -19.76 -2.17
CA MET A 220 13.07 -18.40 -1.74
C MET A 220 13.70 -18.07 -0.39
N ALA A 221 13.69 -19.00 0.56
CA ALA A 221 14.32 -18.82 1.87
C ALA A 221 15.85 -18.58 1.79
N ASP A 222 16.52 -19.17 0.79
CA ASP A 222 17.93 -18.92 0.51
C ASP A 222 18.19 -17.49 -0.03
N ARG A 223 17.25 -16.94 -0.82
CA ARG A 223 17.46 -15.70 -1.57
C ARG A 223 16.93 -14.44 -0.89
N TYR A 224 15.92 -14.57 -0.04
CA TYR A 224 15.28 -13.44 0.62
C TYR A 224 15.52 -13.46 2.13
N ASP A 225 15.52 -12.29 2.75
CA ASP A 225 15.63 -12.14 4.20
C ASP A 225 14.26 -12.18 4.89
N GLY A 226 13.21 -11.86 4.15
CA GLY A 226 11.84 -11.96 4.57
C GLY A 226 10.98 -12.73 3.58
N LEU A 227 10.03 -13.50 4.09
CA LEU A 227 9.06 -14.24 3.29
C LEU A 227 7.64 -13.94 3.76
N VAL A 228 6.76 -13.65 2.82
CA VAL A 228 5.31 -13.65 3.05
C VAL A 228 4.74 -14.87 2.35
N ILE A 229 4.03 -15.73 3.09
CA ILE A 229 3.46 -16.96 2.56
C ILE A 229 1.93 -16.86 2.60
N GLU A 230 1.30 -16.83 1.43
CA GLU A 230 -0.16 -16.89 1.27
C GLU A 230 -0.62 -18.35 1.31
N GLY A 231 -1.12 -18.79 2.48
CA GLY A 231 -1.69 -20.12 2.69
C GLY A 231 -3.13 -20.23 2.19
N PHE A 232 -3.71 -21.42 2.40
CA PHE A 232 -5.10 -21.70 2.06
C PHE A 232 -6.04 -21.38 3.24
N GLY A 233 -7.30 -21.12 2.95
CA GLY A 233 -8.33 -20.92 3.96
C GLY A 233 -7.91 -19.88 5.01
N VAL A 234 -7.77 -20.28 6.25
CA VAL A 234 -7.32 -19.42 7.35
C VAL A 234 -5.79 -19.27 7.46
N GLY A 235 -5.01 -19.69 6.47
CA GLY A 235 -3.57 -19.41 6.40
C GLY A 235 -2.63 -20.58 6.68
N GLY A 236 -3.13 -21.84 6.73
CA GLY A 236 -2.30 -23.01 7.00
C GLY A 236 -1.32 -23.40 5.89
N LEU A 237 -0.27 -24.12 6.28
CA LEU A 237 0.69 -24.77 5.38
C LEU A 237 0.29 -26.22 5.10
N PRO A 238 0.65 -26.80 3.93
CA PRO A 238 0.47 -28.21 3.69
C PRO A 238 1.41 -29.05 4.54
N GLU A 239 0.94 -30.23 5.00
CA GLU A 239 1.72 -31.16 5.84
C GLU A 239 2.61 -32.11 5.02
N TYR A 240 2.42 -32.17 3.71
CA TYR A 240 3.23 -33.02 2.85
C TYR A 240 4.60 -32.41 2.57
N ASP A 241 5.53 -33.26 2.14
CA ASP A 241 6.81 -32.89 1.53
C ASP A 241 7.76 -32.06 2.42
N GLY A 242 7.52 -32.01 3.75
CA GLY A 242 8.41 -31.35 4.70
C GLY A 242 8.42 -29.82 4.60
N PHE A 243 7.31 -29.20 4.23
CA PHE A 243 7.16 -27.74 4.23
C PHE A 243 7.53 -27.10 5.58
N TYR A 244 7.08 -27.72 6.67
CA TYR A 244 7.37 -27.27 8.03
C TYR A 244 8.88 -27.21 8.33
N ASP A 245 9.63 -28.21 7.86
CA ASP A 245 11.06 -28.27 8.07
C ASP A 245 11.78 -27.11 7.39
N VAL A 246 11.34 -26.74 6.19
CA VAL A 246 11.89 -25.59 5.47
C VAL A 246 11.59 -24.28 6.20
N VAL A 247 10.34 -24.08 6.67
CA VAL A 247 9.96 -22.88 7.44
C VAL A 247 10.76 -22.81 8.73
N ARG A 248 10.88 -23.93 9.46
CA ARG A 248 11.67 -24.02 10.69
C ARG A 248 13.13 -23.67 10.44
N GLN A 249 13.78 -24.28 9.47
CA GLN A 249 15.18 -24.01 9.13
C GLN A 249 15.40 -22.55 8.74
N ALA A 250 14.50 -21.97 7.96
CA ALA A 250 14.57 -20.55 7.58
C ALA A 250 14.44 -19.64 8.82
N ALA A 251 13.54 -19.93 9.74
CA ALA A 251 13.37 -19.17 10.98
C ALA A 251 14.61 -19.31 11.92
N GLU A 252 15.18 -20.51 12.01
CA GLU A 252 16.40 -20.78 12.82
C GLU A 252 17.61 -19.99 12.32
N VAL A 253 17.73 -19.76 11.02
CA VAL A 253 18.81 -18.94 10.46
C VAL A 253 18.47 -17.43 10.40
N GLY A 254 17.39 -17.02 11.07
CA GLY A 254 17.03 -15.61 11.27
C GLY A 254 16.21 -14.97 10.16
N LYS A 255 15.63 -15.74 9.23
CA LYS A 255 14.69 -15.20 8.26
C LYS A 255 13.37 -14.80 8.93
N LEU A 256 12.81 -13.66 8.55
CA LEU A 256 11.51 -13.23 9.03
C LEU A 256 10.40 -13.79 8.13
N ILE A 257 9.52 -14.59 8.69
CA ILE A 257 8.45 -15.27 7.94
C ILE A 257 7.09 -14.75 8.41
N VAL A 258 6.29 -14.28 7.49
CA VAL A 258 4.92 -13.82 7.71
C VAL A 258 3.96 -14.79 7.04
N MET A 259 3.05 -15.34 7.82
CA MET A 259 1.94 -16.16 7.33
C MET A 259 0.71 -15.29 7.08
N THR A 260 0.06 -15.48 5.95
CA THR A 260 -1.19 -14.82 5.58
C THR A 260 -2.08 -15.78 4.78
N THR A 261 -3.24 -15.32 4.36
CA THR A 261 -4.18 -16.11 3.56
C THR A 261 -4.36 -15.55 2.15
N GLN A 262 -4.66 -16.43 1.20
CA GLN A 262 -5.09 -16.05 -0.15
C GLN A 262 -6.52 -15.50 -0.20
N VAL A 263 -7.31 -15.75 0.86
CA VAL A 263 -8.69 -15.28 0.96
C VAL A 263 -8.66 -13.79 1.29
N PRO A 264 -9.26 -12.93 0.47
CA PRO A 264 -9.08 -11.49 0.62
C PRO A 264 -9.77 -10.89 1.85
N ASN A 265 -10.81 -11.53 2.37
CA ASN A 265 -11.60 -11.03 3.49
C ASN A 265 -11.47 -11.93 4.71
N GLU A 266 -11.72 -11.36 5.91
CA GLU A 266 -11.71 -11.98 7.23
C GLU A 266 -10.29 -12.26 7.78
N GLY A 267 -9.29 -12.46 6.90
CA GLY A 267 -7.90 -12.63 7.29
C GLY A 267 -7.51 -14.06 7.65
N SER A 268 -6.32 -14.21 8.24
CA SER A 268 -5.79 -15.49 8.71
C SER A 268 -6.04 -15.71 10.21
N ASP A 269 -6.15 -16.96 10.60
CA ASP A 269 -6.13 -17.43 11.99
C ASP A 269 -5.44 -18.79 12.05
N LEU A 270 -4.17 -18.78 12.38
CA LEU A 270 -3.37 -20.00 12.47
C LEU A 270 -3.77 -20.89 13.66
N THR A 271 -4.56 -20.39 14.60
CA THR A 271 -4.97 -21.16 15.79
C THR A 271 -6.13 -22.13 15.52
N VAL A 272 -6.87 -21.93 14.43
CA VAL A 272 -8.06 -22.74 14.09
C VAL A 272 -7.73 -24.21 13.86
N TYR A 273 -6.58 -24.51 13.26
CA TYR A 273 -6.17 -25.88 12.99
C TYR A 273 -4.96 -26.27 13.85
N HIS A 274 -4.93 -27.52 14.29
CA HIS A 274 -3.84 -28.09 15.10
C HIS A 274 -2.46 -27.80 14.50
N VAL A 275 -2.37 -27.88 13.20
CA VAL A 275 -1.16 -27.65 12.40
C VAL A 275 -0.71 -26.19 12.47
N GLY A 276 -1.64 -25.24 12.33
CA GLY A 276 -1.33 -23.80 12.42
C GLY A 276 -0.96 -23.35 13.83
N GLY A 277 -1.64 -23.89 14.85
CA GLY A 277 -1.29 -23.66 16.26
C GLY A 277 0.13 -24.13 16.59
N HIS A 278 0.54 -25.29 16.04
CA HIS A 278 1.91 -25.77 16.18
C HIS A 278 2.94 -24.85 15.52
N LEU A 279 2.64 -24.30 14.33
CA LEU A 279 3.49 -23.29 13.67
C LEU A 279 3.73 -22.08 14.56
N LYS A 280 2.67 -21.49 15.09
CA LYS A 280 2.70 -20.24 15.87
C LYS A 280 3.47 -20.42 17.19
N HIS A 281 3.28 -21.54 17.87
CA HIS A 281 3.90 -21.82 19.19
C HIS A 281 5.31 -22.38 19.08
N THR A 282 5.65 -23.10 18.01
CA THR A 282 6.91 -23.82 17.89
C THR A 282 7.89 -23.10 16.96
N LEU A 283 7.39 -22.38 15.96
CA LEU A 283 8.20 -21.66 15.00
C LEU A 283 8.10 -20.15 15.22
N ARG A 284 9.20 -19.45 15.02
CA ARG A 284 9.25 -17.98 15.04
C ARG A 284 8.67 -17.44 13.74
N VAL A 285 7.34 -17.47 13.60
CA VAL A 285 6.63 -16.91 12.46
C VAL A 285 5.67 -15.81 12.91
N LEU A 286 5.51 -14.81 12.07
CA LEU A 286 4.56 -13.72 12.24
C LEU A 286 3.25 -14.06 11.51
N GLU A 287 2.15 -13.60 12.01
CA GLU A 287 0.83 -13.79 11.39
C GLU A 287 0.23 -12.44 11.00
N ALA A 288 -0.20 -12.33 9.73
CA ALA A 288 -0.71 -11.07 9.19
C ALA A 288 -2.17 -10.79 9.58
N TYR A 289 -2.90 -11.77 10.12
CA TYR A 289 -4.31 -11.64 10.46
C TYR A 289 -5.14 -11.03 9.32
N ASP A 290 -5.77 -9.90 9.57
CA ASP A 290 -6.66 -9.19 8.65
C ASP A 290 -5.95 -8.19 7.71
N MET A 291 -4.62 -8.16 7.70
CA MET A 291 -3.85 -7.30 6.81
C MET A 291 -4.07 -7.66 5.34
N THR A 292 -3.97 -6.67 4.45
CA THR A 292 -3.81 -6.95 3.02
C THR A 292 -2.42 -7.54 2.75
N THR A 293 -2.29 -8.33 1.69
CA THR A 293 -0.98 -8.84 1.24
C THR A 293 -0.02 -7.70 0.95
N GLU A 294 -0.51 -6.63 0.31
CA GLU A 294 0.25 -5.43 -0.01
C GLU A 294 0.82 -4.77 1.26
N ALA A 295 -0.01 -4.65 2.30
CA ALA A 295 0.43 -4.11 3.58
C ALA A 295 1.43 -5.03 4.29
N ALA A 296 1.17 -6.33 4.34
CA ALA A 296 2.06 -7.31 4.98
C ALA A 296 3.47 -7.32 4.35
N VAL A 297 3.54 -7.31 3.00
CA VAL A 297 4.80 -7.25 2.25
C VAL A 297 5.54 -5.94 2.54
N CYS A 298 4.87 -4.79 2.42
CA CYS A 298 5.50 -3.49 2.66
C CYS A 298 5.92 -3.30 4.12
N LYS A 299 5.12 -3.81 5.07
CA LYS A 299 5.48 -3.78 6.50
C LYS A 299 6.74 -4.59 6.78
N LEU A 300 6.83 -5.79 6.20
CA LEU A 300 8.01 -6.64 6.36
C LEU A 300 9.25 -5.99 5.75
N MET A 301 9.15 -5.36 4.57
CA MET A 301 10.25 -4.59 3.97
C MET A 301 10.68 -3.43 4.88
N TRP A 302 9.72 -2.69 5.46
CA TRP A 302 10.02 -1.62 6.40
C TRP A 302 10.69 -2.15 7.66
N ILE A 303 10.20 -3.25 8.26
CA ILE A 303 10.78 -3.86 9.45
C ILE A 303 12.22 -4.31 9.19
N LEU A 304 12.48 -4.97 8.06
CA LEU A 304 13.83 -5.40 7.67
C LEU A 304 14.80 -4.23 7.50
N GLY A 305 14.31 -3.05 7.13
CA GLY A 305 15.10 -1.82 7.14
C GLY A 305 15.42 -1.31 8.55
N GLN A 306 14.68 -1.74 9.58
CA GLN A 306 14.91 -1.30 10.97
C GLN A 306 15.66 -2.34 11.80
N THR A 307 15.35 -3.63 11.61
CA THR A 307 15.91 -4.72 12.44
C THR A 307 15.86 -6.07 11.75
N ARG A 308 16.77 -6.96 12.15
CA ARG A 308 16.73 -8.40 11.84
C ARG A 308 16.50 -9.27 13.09
N ASP A 309 16.45 -8.65 14.26
CA ASP A 309 16.12 -9.35 15.51
C ASP A 309 14.62 -9.69 15.53
N PHE A 310 14.29 -10.97 15.74
CA PHE A 310 12.92 -11.45 15.69
C PHE A 310 12.03 -10.79 16.74
N ALA A 311 12.49 -10.61 17.98
CA ALA A 311 11.67 -10.04 19.03
C ALA A 311 11.33 -8.56 18.77
N GLN A 312 12.28 -7.80 18.19
CA GLN A 312 12.04 -6.43 17.75
C GLN A 312 11.12 -6.40 16.53
N ALA A 313 11.34 -7.30 15.57
CA ALA A 313 10.50 -7.43 14.38
C ALA A 313 9.05 -7.77 14.73
N GLU A 314 8.83 -8.70 15.64
CA GLU A 314 7.52 -9.09 16.16
C GLU A 314 6.81 -7.90 16.82
N LYS A 315 7.51 -7.16 17.68
CA LYS A 315 6.97 -5.94 18.30
C LYS A 315 6.56 -4.90 17.27
N LEU A 316 7.38 -4.65 16.25
CA LEU A 316 7.08 -3.71 15.17
C LEU A 316 5.93 -4.22 14.29
N PHE A 317 5.89 -5.52 14.03
CA PHE A 317 4.87 -6.12 13.18
C PHE A 317 3.48 -6.01 13.80
N TYR A 318 3.36 -6.25 15.10
CA TYR A 318 2.09 -6.17 15.83
C TYR A 318 1.76 -4.78 16.38
N ALA A 319 2.64 -3.80 16.24
CA ALA A 319 2.30 -2.40 16.48
C ALA A 319 1.44 -1.88 15.31
N PRO A 320 0.18 -1.47 15.53
CA PRO A 320 -0.66 -0.99 14.44
C PRO A 320 -0.11 0.30 13.83
N VAL A 321 -0.01 0.32 12.51
CA VAL A 321 0.35 1.51 11.71
C VAL A 321 -0.79 1.81 10.75
N SER A 322 -1.38 2.99 10.86
CA SER A 322 -2.50 3.38 9.97
C SER A 322 -3.58 2.29 9.88
N ARG A 323 -3.90 1.66 11.01
CA ARG A 323 -4.93 0.60 11.15
C ARG A 323 -4.74 -0.59 10.20
N ASP A 324 -3.49 -0.93 9.91
CA ASP A 324 -3.10 -2.04 9.02
C ASP A 324 -3.47 -3.42 9.58
N ILE A 325 -3.57 -3.54 10.89
CA ILE A 325 -3.95 -4.75 11.62
C ILE A 325 -4.97 -4.39 12.70
N LEU A 326 -6.02 -5.16 12.83
CA LEU A 326 -7.00 -5.06 13.90
C LEU A 326 -6.81 -6.26 14.83
N ARG A 327 -6.88 -6.00 16.13
CA ARG A 327 -6.87 -7.06 17.15
C ARG A 327 -8.25 -7.18 17.75
N PHE A 328 -8.68 -8.40 17.97
CA PHE A 328 -9.87 -8.64 18.78
C PHE A 328 -9.59 -8.22 20.22
N SER A 329 -10.55 -7.53 20.85
CA SER A 329 -10.45 -7.13 22.26
C SER A 329 -10.40 -8.39 23.13
N GLY A 330 -9.25 -8.66 23.76
CA GLY A 330 -9.05 -9.80 24.66
C GLY A 330 -7.86 -10.70 24.30
N GLU A 331 -7.13 -10.40 23.24
CA GLU A 331 -5.86 -11.07 22.89
C GLU A 331 -4.63 -10.22 23.21
#